data_47d2f10fca2fa760475da27c92b9a7bc
#
_entry.id   47d2f10fca2fa760475da27c92b9a7bc
#
_cell.length_a   1.000
_cell.length_b   1.000
_cell.length_c   1.000
_cell.angle_alpha   90.00
_cell.angle_beta   90.00
_cell.angle_gamma   90.00
#
_symmetry.space_group_name_H-M   'P 1'
#
loop_
_entity.id
_entity.type
_entity.pdbx_description
1 polymer ?
#
loop_
_entity_poly.entity_id
_entity_poly.type
_entity_poly.pdbx_seq_one_letter_code
_entity_poly.pdbx_strand_id
1 'polypeptide(L)'
;LAKMRSLISAGGIELDGVYYSPYYKDGIIPPYNIDHEDRKPGIGMFKKAYSDFHFDIEQSWMIGDRHSDIAFGKNAGLKNILLLTGNGHKDFIEIIKTNELKPNFVCENLLTAANLIRDFKL
;
A
#
# COMPACT_ATOMS: atom_id res chain seq x y z
N LEU A 1 2.68 15.63 3.52
CA LEU A 1 1.62 15.38 2.51
C LEU A 1 1.51 16.49 1.49
N ALA A 2 1.48 17.75 1.93
CA ALA A 2 1.40 18.89 1.00
C ALA A 2 2.59 18.94 0.04
N LYS A 3 3.80 18.67 0.56
CA LYS A 3 5.02 18.65 -0.26
C LYS A 3 4.99 17.52 -1.29
N MET A 4 4.53 16.34 -0.87
CA MET A 4 4.40 15.19 -1.77
C MET A 4 3.41 15.50 -2.90
N ARG A 5 2.24 16.06 -2.58
CA ARG A 5 1.25 16.45 -3.58
C ARG A 5 1.81 17.47 -4.55
N SER A 6 2.53 18.48 -4.05
CA SER A 6 3.15 19.51 -4.89
C SER A 6 4.15 18.94 -5.87
N LEU A 7 5.00 18.01 -5.42
CA LEU A 7 6.02 17.38 -6.27
C LEU A 7 5.37 16.53 -7.37
N ILE A 8 4.31 15.81 -7.05
CA ILE A 8 3.59 14.98 -8.01
C ILE A 8 2.85 15.86 -9.01
N SER A 9 2.17 16.91 -8.56
CA SER A 9 1.46 17.86 -9.43
C SER A 9 2.41 18.58 -10.39
N ALA A 10 3.62 18.93 -9.92
CA ALA A 10 4.64 19.53 -10.77
C ALA A 10 5.07 18.60 -11.92
N GLY A 11 4.95 17.28 -11.74
CA GLY A 11 5.18 16.29 -12.79
C GLY A 11 3.99 16.06 -13.72
N GLY A 12 2.90 16.82 -13.57
CA GLY A 12 1.71 16.70 -14.42
C GLY A 12 0.73 15.61 -13.98
N ILE A 13 0.84 15.12 -12.76
CA ILE A 13 -0.03 14.06 -12.23
C ILE A 13 -0.76 14.58 -11.00
N GLU A 14 -2.05 14.30 -10.94
CA GLU A 14 -2.89 14.60 -9.78
C GLU A 14 -3.27 13.30 -9.08
N LEU A 15 -3.15 13.27 -7.76
CA LEU A 15 -3.64 12.17 -6.94
C LEU A 15 -5.14 12.38 -6.68
N ASP A 16 -5.91 11.32 -6.82
CA ASP A 16 -7.36 11.37 -6.53
C ASP A 16 -7.63 11.53 -5.04
N GLY A 17 -6.81 10.90 -4.20
CA GLY A 17 -6.93 11.02 -2.76
C GLY A 17 -5.64 10.65 -2.04
N VAL A 18 -5.52 11.10 -0.80
CA VAL A 18 -4.41 10.76 0.08
C VAL A 18 -4.97 10.43 1.45
N TYR A 19 -4.57 9.29 1.98
CA TYR A 19 -5.01 8.80 3.28
C TYR A 19 -3.80 8.45 4.11
N TYR A 20 -3.87 8.72 5.41
CA TYR A 20 -2.79 8.37 6.33
C TYR A 20 -3.36 7.89 7.65
N SER A 21 -2.54 7.17 8.42
CA SER A 21 -2.90 6.70 9.74
C SER A 21 -1.91 7.22 10.77
N PRO A 22 -2.36 7.95 11.80
CA PRO A 22 -1.51 8.36 12.89
C PRO A 22 -1.35 7.27 13.97
N TYR A 23 -2.07 6.15 13.83
CA TYR A 23 -2.17 5.14 14.87
C TYR A 23 -0.96 4.21 14.91
N TYR A 24 -0.43 4.00 16.10
CA TYR A 24 0.66 3.06 16.36
C TYR A 24 0.61 2.66 17.84
N LYS A 25 0.27 1.40 18.13
CA LYS A 25 0.02 0.93 19.50
C LYS A 25 1.25 1.05 20.40
N ASP A 26 2.46 0.97 19.85
CA ASP A 26 3.72 1.11 20.58
C ASP A 26 4.27 2.52 20.58
N GLY A 27 3.47 3.49 20.11
CA GLY A 27 3.81 4.90 20.11
C GLY A 27 3.63 5.53 21.49
N ILE A 28 4.02 6.81 21.60
CA ILE A 28 4.00 7.54 22.87
C ILE A 28 3.01 8.72 22.89
N ILE A 29 2.31 8.97 21.79
CA ILE A 29 1.43 10.15 21.65
C ILE A 29 -0.04 9.72 21.75
N PRO A 30 -0.71 9.95 22.92
CA PRO A 30 -2.15 9.72 23.01
C PRO A 30 -2.92 10.72 22.14
N PRO A 31 -4.09 10.37 21.59
CA PRO A 31 -4.76 9.07 21.65
C PRO A 31 -4.29 8.09 20.58
N TYR A 32 -3.20 8.36 19.87
CA TYR A 32 -2.76 7.59 18.68
C TYR A 32 -1.90 6.38 19.03
N ASN A 33 -1.57 6.17 20.28
CA ASN A 33 -0.77 5.03 20.76
C ASN A 33 -1.63 3.78 21.01
N ILE A 34 -2.56 3.51 20.12
CA ILE A 34 -3.46 2.36 20.18
C ILE A 34 -3.43 1.58 18.86
N ASP A 35 -3.86 0.35 18.92
CA ASP A 35 -4.16 -0.44 17.73
C ASP A 35 -5.42 0.12 17.07
N HIS A 36 -5.43 0.25 15.74
CA HIS A 36 -6.55 0.85 15.01
C HIS A 36 -6.65 0.28 13.61
N GLU A 37 -7.88 0.18 13.08
CA GLU A 37 -8.12 -0.37 11.73
C GLU A 37 -7.49 0.47 10.61
N ASP A 38 -7.19 1.75 10.84
CA ASP A 38 -6.50 2.61 9.87
C ASP A 38 -5.00 2.32 9.78
N ARG A 39 -4.44 1.57 10.75
CA ARG A 39 -3.05 1.14 10.70
C ARG A 39 -2.95 -0.18 9.94
N LYS A 40 -2.21 -0.19 8.83
CA LYS A 40 -1.98 -1.43 8.09
C LYS A 40 -1.40 -2.52 9.00
N PRO A 41 -1.84 -3.75 8.87
CA PRO A 41 -2.64 -4.34 7.78
C PRO A 41 -4.17 -4.16 7.91
N GLY A 42 -4.66 -3.41 8.86
CA GLY A 42 -6.08 -3.04 8.92
C GLY A 42 -6.47 -2.22 7.69
N ILE A 43 -7.70 -2.37 7.22
CA ILE A 43 -8.16 -1.80 5.95
C ILE A 43 -9.04 -0.56 6.10
N GLY A 44 -8.93 0.15 7.23
CA GLY A 44 -9.71 1.37 7.47
C GLY A 44 -9.50 2.42 6.40
N MET A 45 -8.26 2.67 5.98
CA MET A 45 -7.97 3.63 4.92
C MET A 45 -8.53 3.18 3.56
N PHE A 46 -8.50 1.89 3.25
CA PHE A 46 -9.11 1.34 2.04
C PHE A 46 -10.63 1.58 2.03
N LYS A 47 -11.29 1.33 3.16
CA LYS A 47 -12.75 1.55 3.27
C LYS A 47 -13.11 3.01 3.02
N LYS A 48 -12.32 3.94 3.55
CA LYS A 48 -12.51 5.38 3.32
C LYS A 48 -12.34 5.73 1.86
N ALA A 49 -11.29 5.26 1.22
CA ALA A 49 -11.03 5.51 -0.20
C ALA A 49 -12.14 4.93 -1.08
N TYR A 50 -12.56 3.72 -0.81
CA TYR A 50 -13.65 3.09 -1.56
C TYR A 50 -14.97 3.85 -1.40
N SER A 51 -15.26 4.31 -0.18
CA SER A 51 -16.45 5.13 0.07
C SER A 51 -16.43 6.43 -0.73
N ASP A 52 -15.24 7.04 -0.87
CA ASP A 52 -15.11 8.31 -1.59
C ASP A 52 -15.14 8.16 -3.11
N PHE A 53 -14.59 7.08 -3.66
CA PHE A 53 -14.34 6.97 -5.11
C PHE A 53 -15.03 5.79 -5.79
N HIS A 54 -15.46 4.77 -5.07
CA HIS A 54 -16.12 3.57 -5.62
C HIS A 54 -15.36 2.94 -6.80
N PHE A 55 -14.04 2.88 -6.72
CA PHE A 55 -13.21 2.31 -7.78
C PHE A 55 -13.43 0.80 -7.94
N ASP A 56 -13.04 0.26 -9.09
CA ASP A 56 -13.14 -1.17 -9.36
C ASP A 56 -12.04 -1.93 -8.61
N ILE A 57 -12.42 -2.69 -7.60
CA ILE A 57 -11.48 -3.45 -6.76
C ILE A 57 -10.70 -4.47 -7.57
N GLU A 58 -11.34 -5.13 -8.54
CA GLU A 58 -10.69 -6.15 -9.37
C GLU A 58 -9.61 -5.56 -10.29
N GLN A 59 -9.72 -4.26 -10.60
CA GLN A 59 -8.76 -3.54 -11.42
C GLN A 59 -7.75 -2.76 -10.58
N SER A 60 -7.82 -2.88 -9.26
CA SER A 60 -7.03 -2.07 -8.33
C SER A 60 -5.87 -2.84 -7.75
N TRP A 61 -4.82 -2.12 -7.38
CA TRP A 61 -3.56 -2.69 -6.92
C TRP A 61 -3.11 -2.02 -5.63
N MET A 62 -2.51 -2.82 -4.76
CA MET A 62 -1.74 -2.33 -3.63
C MET A 62 -0.25 -2.47 -3.95
N ILE A 63 0.49 -1.39 -3.86
CA ILE A 63 1.93 -1.38 -4.12
C ILE A 63 2.61 -0.85 -2.87
N GLY A 64 3.58 -1.58 -2.36
CA GLY A 64 4.30 -1.17 -1.17
C GLY A 64 5.59 -1.94 -0.96
N ASP A 65 6.39 -1.48 -0.01
CA ASP A 65 7.71 -2.05 0.31
C ASP A 65 7.73 -2.78 1.66
N ARG A 66 6.56 -2.99 2.28
CA ARG A 66 6.46 -3.64 3.58
C ARG A 66 5.52 -4.84 3.55
N HIS A 67 5.80 -5.78 4.45
CA HIS A 67 4.91 -6.90 4.71
C HIS A 67 3.47 -6.45 5.03
N SER A 68 3.34 -5.39 5.82
CA SER A 68 2.02 -4.84 6.16
C SER A 68 1.25 -4.30 4.95
N ASP A 69 1.94 -3.81 3.93
CA ASP A 69 1.31 -3.37 2.68
C ASP A 69 0.69 -4.54 1.95
N ILE A 70 1.39 -5.66 1.87
CA ILE A 70 0.90 -6.86 1.20
C ILE A 70 -0.29 -7.46 1.97
N ALA A 71 -0.20 -7.50 3.29
CA ALA A 71 -1.30 -7.96 4.14
C ALA A 71 -2.53 -7.05 3.99
N PHE A 72 -2.32 -5.74 3.93
CA PHE A 72 -3.39 -4.76 3.67
C PHE A 72 -4.09 -5.07 2.34
N GLY A 73 -3.32 -5.22 1.27
CA GLY A 73 -3.89 -5.49 -0.05
C GLY A 73 -4.67 -6.80 -0.08
N LYS A 74 -4.14 -7.85 0.55
CA LYS A 74 -4.84 -9.14 0.65
C LYS A 74 -6.16 -9.00 1.43
N ASN A 75 -6.13 -8.31 2.55
CA ASN A 75 -7.33 -8.10 3.37
C ASN A 75 -8.40 -7.28 2.63
N ALA A 76 -7.97 -6.38 1.75
CA ALA A 76 -8.88 -5.54 0.96
C ALA A 76 -9.32 -6.19 -0.37
N GLY A 77 -8.79 -7.35 -0.71
CA GLY A 77 -9.12 -8.03 -1.97
C GLY A 77 -8.43 -7.46 -3.19
N LEU A 78 -7.30 -6.77 -2.99
CA LEU A 78 -6.53 -6.15 -4.06
C LEU A 78 -5.42 -7.07 -4.56
N LYS A 79 -5.00 -6.87 -5.80
CA LYS A 79 -3.72 -7.42 -6.28
C LYS A 79 -2.59 -6.67 -5.61
N ASN A 80 -1.48 -7.34 -5.38
CA ASN A 80 -0.36 -6.82 -4.61
C ASN A 80 0.94 -6.86 -5.39
N ILE A 81 1.73 -5.80 -5.26
CA ILE A 81 3.11 -5.76 -5.73
C ILE A 81 4.01 -5.35 -4.55
N LEU A 82 4.99 -6.18 -4.24
CA LEU A 82 6.04 -5.83 -3.30
C LEU A 82 7.18 -5.15 -4.06
N LEU A 83 7.53 -3.95 -3.62
CA LEU A 83 8.71 -3.25 -4.16
C LEU A 83 9.94 -3.63 -3.34
N LEU A 84 11.05 -3.88 -4.02
CA LEU A 84 12.32 -4.21 -3.37
C LEU A 84 13.09 -2.97 -2.92
N THR A 85 12.62 -1.78 -3.23
CA THR A 85 13.15 -0.53 -2.68
C THR A 85 12.78 -0.40 -1.19
N GLY A 86 13.48 0.49 -0.48
CA GLY A 86 13.20 0.69 0.95
C GLY A 86 13.37 -0.59 1.77
N ASN A 87 12.31 -1.04 2.42
CA ASN A 87 12.31 -2.23 3.27
C ASN A 87 12.03 -3.53 2.52
N GLY A 88 11.78 -3.47 1.20
CA GLY A 88 11.25 -4.60 0.44
C GLY A 88 12.14 -5.83 0.43
N HIS A 89 13.46 -5.69 0.35
CA HIS A 89 14.38 -6.82 0.38
C HIS A 89 14.27 -7.59 1.70
N LYS A 90 14.26 -6.87 2.80
CA LYS A 90 14.15 -7.48 4.14
C LYS A 90 12.82 -8.20 4.30
N ASP A 91 11.73 -7.53 3.95
CA ASP A 91 10.39 -8.07 4.12
C ASP A 91 10.13 -9.22 3.14
N PHE A 92 10.73 -9.20 1.95
CA PHE A 92 10.64 -10.31 1.00
C PHE A 92 11.21 -11.61 1.58
N ILE A 93 12.35 -11.54 2.26
CA ILE A 93 12.95 -12.71 2.90
C ILE A 93 12.00 -13.29 3.95
N GLU A 94 11.39 -12.44 4.77
CA GLU A 94 10.41 -12.88 5.79
C GLU A 94 9.17 -13.52 5.15
N ILE A 95 8.67 -12.95 4.08
CA ILE A 95 7.52 -13.49 3.34
C ILE A 95 7.82 -14.89 2.79
N ILE A 96 9.01 -15.08 2.23
CA ILE A 96 9.42 -16.41 1.71
C ILE A 96 9.49 -17.43 2.84
N LYS A 97 10.06 -17.06 3.99
CA LYS A 97 10.23 -17.97 5.13
C LYS A 97 8.89 -18.43 5.71
N THR A 98 7.94 -17.51 5.83
CA THR A 98 6.65 -17.82 6.45
C THR A 98 5.69 -18.53 5.51
N ASN A 99 5.81 -18.30 4.22
CA ASN A 99 4.92 -18.85 3.18
C ASN A 99 3.42 -18.57 3.41
N GLU A 100 3.10 -17.66 4.34
CA GLU A 100 1.71 -17.35 4.70
C GLU A 100 1.10 -16.25 3.84
N LEU A 101 1.95 -15.37 3.34
CA LEU A 101 1.51 -14.18 2.63
C LEU A 101 2.41 -13.95 1.43
N LYS A 102 1.85 -14.09 0.22
CA LYS A 102 2.62 -13.91 -1.01
C LYS A 102 2.07 -12.73 -1.81
N PRO A 103 2.94 -11.80 -2.25
CA PRO A 103 2.49 -10.80 -3.22
C PRO A 103 2.20 -11.48 -4.57
N ASN A 104 1.33 -10.86 -5.37
CA ASN A 104 1.11 -11.33 -6.74
C ASN A 104 2.36 -11.15 -7.59
N PHE A 105 3.08 -10.06 -7.38
CA PHE A 105 4.32 -9.75 -8.09
C PHE A 105 5.33 -9.08 -7.17
N VAL A 106 6.61 -9.20 -7.53
CA VAL A 106 7.71 -8.50 -6.87
C VAL A 106 8.43 -7.69 -7.94
N CYS A 107 8.59 -6.40 -7.71
CA CYS A 107 9.25 -5.49 -8.66
C CYS A 107 10.38 -4.73 -7.98
N GLU A 108 11.43 -4.39 -8.75
CA GLU A 108 12.57 -3.66 -8.20
C GLU A 108 12.20 -2.27 -7.70
N ASN A 109 11.29 -1.59 -8.41
CA ASN A 109 10.90 -0.21 -8.10
C ASN A 109 9.51 0.10 -8.62
N LEU A 110 9.03 1.30 -8.29
CA LEU A 110 7.69 1.75 -8.65
C LEU A 110 7.49 1.86 -10.17
N LEU A 111 8.51 2.28 -10.91
CA LEU A 111 8.42 2.40 -12.36
C LEU A 111 8.16 1.02 -13.01
N THR A 112 8.91 0.00 -12.57
CA THR A 112 8.72 -1.37 -13.05
C THR A 112 7.31 -1.87 -12.72
N ALA A 113 6.82 -1.58 -11.51
CA ALA A 113 5.47 -1.93 -11.11
C ALA A 113 4.41 -1.24 -11.98
N ALA A 114 4.59 0.05 -12.27
CA ALA A 114 3.67 0.80 -13.11
C ALA A 114 3.60 0.21 -14.53
N ASN A 115 4.73 -0.15 -15.11
CA ASN A 115 4.80 -0.78 -16.42
C ASN A 115 4.11 -2.14 -16.42
N LEU A 116 4.28 -2.93 -15.36
CA LEU A 116 3.62 -4.22 -15.21
C LEU A 116 2.10 -4.06 -15.18
N ILE A 117 1.60 -3.11 -14.40
CA ILE A 117 0.16 -2.85 -14.29
C ILE A 117 -0.41 -2.41 -15.64
N ARG A 118 0.28 -1.52 -16.34
CA ARG A 118 -0.15 -1.03 -17.66
C ARG A 118 -0.32 -2.20 -18.65
N ASP A 119 0.58 -3.16 -18.61
CA ASP A 119 0.61 -4.29 -19.56
C ASP A 119 -0.19 -5.50 -19.04
N PHE A 120 -0.66 -5.46 -17.81
CA PHE A 120 -1.40 -6.56 -17.19
C PHE A 120 -2.81 -6.66 -17.80
N LYS A 121 -3.17 -7.89 -18.19
CA LYS A 121 -4.50 -8.20 -18.71
C LYS A 121 -5.15 -9.29 -17.88
N LEU A 122 -6.36 -9.02 -17.45
CA LEU A 122 -7.16 -9.98 -16.71
C LEU A 122 -7.74 -11.06 -17.63
#